data_5b59c024af05a69cc51d06c0624e233d
#
_entry.id   5b59c024af05a69cc51d06c0624e233d
#
_cell.length_a   1.000
_cell.length_b   1.000
_cell.length_c   1.000
_cell.angle_alpha   90.00
_cell.angle_beta   90.00
_cell.angle_gamma   90.00
#
_symmetry.space_group_name_H-M   'P 1'
#
loop_
_entity.id
_entity.type
_entity.pdbx_description
1 polymer ?
#
loop_
_entity_poly.entity_id
_entity_poly.type
_entity_poly.pdbx_seq_one_letter_code
_entity_poly.pdbx_strand_id
1 'polypeptide(L)'
;MPHEIKKATSVLSRADKWDHFQARVGYHRAYHRVEPGLYSLGNPTSDSFVFVTANYTLSFDALREALNGENCYILVLDTKGVNVWCAAGKGTFGTEELVSKIGSVGLAEIVAHRKVILPQLGASGVAAHEVKKRTGFSVEYGPVRAEDLPDYLRMHQATEAMRRVRFDLRDRAILVPVEVTSSLIWAIPIPIILFVVGGIWSSILALTIFLAGVVLFPLLLPLLPTKEFASKGIFLGIIAGLIVGTAQLSSTNWSQDSMAFGYLIVYPLLVSPWVGFVSLNFTGASTYTSRTGVRKEIFRFIPIIVLMFISGLALLTVLSVANAMGW
;
A
#
# COMPACT_ATOMS: atom_id res chain seq x y z
N MET A 1 15.53 -30.55 -22.71
CA MET A 1 15.62 -30.96 -21.29
C MET A 1 14.21 -31.03 -20.75
N PRO A 2 13.84 -32.04 -19.93
CA PRO A 2 12.51 -32.04 -19.33
C PRO A 2 12.34 -30.73 -18.54
N HIS A 3 11.26 -30.01 -18.79
CA HIS A 3 10.94 -28.79 -18.11
C HIS A 3 10.64 -29.10 -16.63
N GLU A 4 11.36 -28.48 -15.71
CA GLU A 4 11.19 -28.73 -14.29
C GLU A 4 9.87 -28.11 -13.81
N ILE A 5 8.90 -28.96 -13.49
CA ILE A 5 7.62 -28.55 -12.90
C ILE A 5 7.74 -28.73 -11.39
N LYS A 6 7.72 -27.62 -10.66
CA LYS A 6 7.77 -27.61 -9.19
C LYS A 6 6.41 -27.98 -8.61
N LYS A 7 6.38 -28.65 -7.46
CA LYS A 7 5.11 -28.95 -6.77
C LYS A 7 4.75 -27.87 -5.78
N ALA A 8 3.49 -27.42 -5.81
CA ALA A 8 2.91 -26.53 -4.82
C ALA A 8 1.77 -27.24 -4.07
N THR A 9 1.52 -26.80 -2.84
CA THR A 9 0.35 -27.21 -2.03
C THR A 9 -0.55 -26.01 -1.80
N SER A 10 -1.86 -26.23 -1.69
CA SER A 10 -2.82 -25.19 -1.35
C SER A 10 -2.83 -24.82 0.15
N VAL A 11 -2.25 -25.66 0.98
CA VAL A 11 -2.24 -25.48 2.44
C VAL A 11 -1.04 -24.65 2.85
N LEU A 12 -1.28 -23.55 3.58
CA LEU A 12 -0.23 -22.72 4.15
C LEU A 12 0.38 -23.36 5.38
N SER A 13 1.68 -23.54 5.39
CA SER A 13 2.45 -24.00 6.54
C SER A 13 2.57 -22.91 7.62
N ARG A 14 3.09 -23.26 8.79
CA ARG A 14 3.43 -22.26 9.83
C ARG A 14 4.56 -21.33 9.37
N ALA A 15 5.48 -21.83 8.56
CA ALA A 15 6.56 -21.03 8.00
C ALA A 15 6.01 -19.98 6.99
N ASP A 16 5.05 -20.35 6.13
CA ASP A 16 4.40 -19.41 5.21
C ASP A 16 3.67 -18.30 5.98
N LYS A 17 2.94 -18.65 7.05
CA LYS A 17 2.25 -17.67 7.90
C LYS A 17 3.21 -16.72 8.61
N TRP A 18 4.38 -17.21 9.01
CA TRP A 18 5.44 -16.39 9.59
C TRP A 18 6.06 -15.45 8.55
N ASP A 19 6.33 -15.95 7.34
CA ASP A 19 6.78 -15.14 6.21
C ASP A 19 5.77 -14.04 5.86
N HIS A 20 4.47 -14.37 5.86
CA HIS A 20 3.40 -13.38 5.66
C HIS A 20 3.42 -12.28 6.73
N PHE A 21 3.62 -12.64 7.99
CA PHE A 21 3.73 -11.66 9.07
C PHE A 21 4.93 -10.73 8.83
N GLN A 22 6.11 -11.30 8.56
CA GLN A 22 7.33 -10.52 8.27
C GLN A 22 7.14 -9.58 7.06
N ALA A 23 6.56 -10.08 5.98
CA ALA A 23 6.27 -9.28 4.79
C ALA A 23 5.31 -8.11 5.10
N ARG A 24 4.30 -8.32 5.95
CA ARG A 24 3.30 -7.31 6.33
C ARG A 24 3.85 -6.26 7.27
N VAL A 25 4.83 -6.60 8.12
CA VAL A 25 5.55 -5.61 8.94
C VAL A 25 6.73 -4.96 8.21
N GLY A 26 6.98 -5.34 6.95
CA GLY A 26 8.04 -4.74 6.13
C GLY A 26 9.44 -5.25 6.41
N TYR A 27 9.58 -6.31 7.22
CA TYR A 27 10.88 -6.90 7.54
C TYR A 27 11.46 -7.60 6.31
N HIS A 28 12.71 -7.29 5.95
CA HIS A 28 13.43 -7.87 4.81
C HIS A 28 12.62 -7.98 3.50
N ARG A 29 11.92 -6.95 3.15
CA ARG A 29 10.90 -6.88 2.09
C ARG A 29 11.31 -7.46 0.73
N ALA A 30 12.60 -7.45 0.40
CA ALA A 30 13.14 -8.00 -0.85
C ALA A 30 13.26 -9.53 -0.88
N TYR A 31 13.12 -10.20 0.27
CA TYR A 31 13.35 -11.64 0.40
C TYR A 31 12.06 -12.48 0.35
N HIS A 32 10.88 -11.86 0.49
CA HIS A 32 9.58 -12.55 0.45
C HIS A 32 9.20 -12.90 -0.99
N ARG A 33 9.88 -13.90 -1.56
CA ARG A 33 9.67 -14.32 -2.95
C ARG A 33 9.85 -15.82 -3.11
N VAL A 34 9.04 -16.37 -4.03
CA VAL A 34 9.18 -17.72 -4.52
C VAL A 34 10.01 -17.74 -5.80
N GLU A 35 10.58 -18.87 -6.13
CA GLU A 35 11.37 -19.03 -7.35
C GLU A 35 10.45 -18.93 -8.58
N PRO A 36 10.79 -18.13 -9.61
CA PRO A 36 10.03 -18.07 -10.85
C PRO A 36 10.04 -19.41 -11.59
N GLY A 37 8.96 -19.72 -12.32
CA GLY A 37 8.84 -20.95 -13.09
C GLY A 37 7.43 -21.52 -13.07
N LEU A 38 7.29 -22.79 -13.47
CA LEU A 38 6.01 -23.47 -13.52
C LEU A 38 5.82 -24.39 -12.31
N TYR A 39 4.66 -24.25 -11.67
CA TYR A 39 4.25 -25.07 -10.53
C TYR A 39 3.01 -25.89 -10.88
N SER A 40 2.93 -27.12 -10.36
CA SER A 40 1.73 -27.94 -10.35
C SER A 40 1.04 -27.86 -8.99
N LEU A 41 -0.27 -27.62 -8.99
CA LEU A 41 -1.15 -27.74 -7.83
C LEU A 41 -2.07 -28.93 -8.04
N GLY A 42 -2.12 -29.86 -7.08
CA GLY A 42 -2.81 -31.14 -7.27
C GLY A 42 -2.14 -32.03 -8.32
N ASN A 43 -2.95 -32.63 -9.16
CA ASN A 43 -2.52 -33.51 -10.27
C ASN A 43 -3.02 -32.96 -11.61
N PRO A 44 -2.44 -31.86 -12.14
CA PRO A 44 -2.92 -31.26 -13.37
C PRO A 44 -2.60 -32.12 -14.59
N THR A 45 -3.48 -32.06 -15.59
CA THR A 45 -3.36 -32.69 -16.91
C THR A 45 -3.08 -31.64 -17.99
N SER A 46 -2.92 -32.07 -19.24
CA SER A 46 -2.75 -31.16 -20.39
C SER A 46 -3.92 -30.18 -20.59
N ASP A 47 -5.09 -30.50 -20.08
CA ASP A 47 -6.30 -29.64 -20.19
C ASP A 47 -6.55 -28.75 -19.00
N SER A 48 -5.70 -28.84 -17.95
CA SER A 48 -5.83 -28.07 -16.73
C SER A 48 -5.48 -26.60 -16.93
N PHE A 49 -6.18 -25.72 -16.24
CA PHE A 49 -5.95 -24.27 -16.30
C PHE A 49 -4.51 -23.87 -15.93
N VAL A 50 -4.04 -22.79 -16.53
CA VAL A 50 -2.75 -22.15 -16.21
C VAL A 50 -3.03 -20.76 -15.67
N PHE A 51 -2.77 -20.58 -14.37
CA PHE A 51 -2.85 -19.28 -13.70
C PHE A 51 -1.47 -18.60 -13.69
N VAL A 52 -1.44 -17.28 -13.80
CA VAL A 52 -0.20 -16.51 -13.79
C VAL A 52 -0.17 -15.62 -12.55
N THR A 53 0.96 -15.57 -11.86
CA THR A 53 1.14 -14.69 -10.69
C THR A 53 2.56 -14.12 -10.62
N ALA A 54 2.77 -13.17 -9.70
CA ALA A 54 4.06 -12.62 -9.36
C ALA A 54 4.83 -13.55 -8.42
N ASN A 55 6.16 -13.46 -8.41
CA ASN A 55 6.98 -14.21 -7.46
C ASN A 55 7.04 -13.61 -6.04
N TYR A 56 6.15 -12.68 -5.70
CA TYR A 56 5.96 -12.22 -4.34
C TYR A 56 5.20 -13.28 -3.53
N THR A 57 5.75 -13.72 -2.40
CA THR A 57 5.20 -14.83 -1.59
C THR A 57 3.72 -14.66 -1.31
N LEU A 58 3.28 -13.49 -0.84
CA LEU A 58 1.88 -13.26 -0.53
C LEU A 58 0.95 -13.37 -1.76
N SER A 59 1.43 -13.00 -2.95
CA SER A 59 0.65 -13.14 -4.19
C SER A 59 0.53 -14.60 -4.63
N PHE A 60 1.62 -15.35 -4.54
CA PHE A 60 1.65 -16.76 -4.86
C PHE A 60 0.79 -17.58 -3.90
N ASP A 61 0.93 -17.31 -2.60
CA ASP A 61 0.21 -18.03 -1.55
C ASP A 61 -1.30 -17.74 -1.58
N ALA A 62 -1.69 -16.49 -1.79
CA ALA A 62 -3.11 -16.16 -1.98
C ALA A 62 -3.73 -16.90 -3.17
N LEU A 63 -2.97 -17.05 -4.27
CA LEU A 63 -3.43 -17.78 -5.43
C LEU A 63 -3.57 -19.28 -5.14
N ARG A 64 -2.52 -19.93 -4.60
CA ARG A 64 -2.56 -21.38 -4.35
C ARG A 64 -3.57 -21.78 -3.25
N GLU A 65 -3.81 -20.91 -2.27
CA GLU A 65 -4.82 -21.13 -1.24
C GLU A 65 -6.23 -21.03 -1.80
N ALA A 66 -6.51 -20.04 -2.68
CA ALA A 66 -7.80 -19.86 -3.32
C ALA A 66 -8.13 -20.99 -4.31
N LEU A 67 -7.12 -21.64 -4.86
CA LEU A 67 -7.25 -22.80 -5.78
C LEU A 67 -7.26 -24.15 -5.03
N ASN A 68 -7.60 -24.15 -3.73
CA ASN A 68 -7.68 -25.39 -2.95
C ASN A 68 -8.72 -26.36 -3.54
N GLY A 69 -8.28 -27.60 -3.78
CA GLY A 69 -9.10 -28.64 -4.41
C GLY A 69 -9.03 -28.64 -5.97
N GLU A 70 -8.42 -27.65 -6.58
CA GLU A 70 -8.25 -27.58 -8.04
C GLU A 70 -6.96 -28.29 -8.50
N ASN A 71 -7.01 -28.84 -9.72
CA ASN A 71 -5.85 -29.39 -10.41
C ASN A 71 -5.44 -28.41 -11.52
N CYS A 72 -4.39 -27.64 -11.30
CA CYS A 72 -3.99 -26.57 -12.21
C CYS A 72 -2.49 -26.31 -12.20
N TYR A 73 -2.03 -25.55 -13.17
CA TYR A 73 -0.68 -25.02 -13.22
C TYR A 73 -0.64 -23.56 -12.75
N ILE A 74 0.44 -23.18 -12.10
CA ILE A 74 0.72 -21.80 -11.71
C ILE A 74 2.04 -21.37 -12.35
N LEU A 75 1.99 -20.42 -13.29
CA LEU A 75 3.15 -19.81 -13.91
C LEU A 75 3.56 -18.57 -13.10
N VAL A 76 4.73 -18.62 -12.48
CA VAL A 76 5.26 -17.57 -11.62
C VAL A 76 6.26 -16.71 -12.41
N LEU A 77 5.94 -15.42 -12.58
CA LEU A 77 6.80 -14.45 -13.25
C LEU A 77 7.82 -13.85 -12.29
N ASP A 78 9.02 -13.50 -12.78
CA ASP A 78 10.02 -12.78 -11.99
C ASP A 78 9.68 -11.29 -11.90
N THR A 79 9.00 -10.93 -10.84
CA THR A 79 8.66 -9.55 -10.50
C THR A 79 9.60 -8.94 -9.46
N LYS A 80 10.70 -9.64 -9.16
CA LYS A 80 11.69 -9.27 -8.14
C LYS A 80 11.09 -9.13 -6.74
N GLY A 81 10.14 -10.01 -6.40
CA GLY A 81 9.44 -9.99 -5.11
C GLY A 81 8.44 -8.85 -4.95
N VAL A 82 7.97 -8.27 -6.06
CA VAL A 82 6.94 -7.22 -6.06
C VAL A 82 5.59 -7.85 -6.42
N ASN A 83 4.52 -7.43 -5.74
CA ASN A 83 3.17 -7.91 -6.00
C ASN A 83 2.70 -7.54 -7.41
N VAL A 84 1.67 -8.24 -7.92
CA VAL A 84 1.17 -8.08 -9.30
C VAL A 84 0.88 -6.63 -9.65
N TRP A 85 0.16 -5.90 -8.81
CA TRP A 85 -0.28 -4.54 -9.11
C TRP A 85 0.89 -3.55 -9.26
N CYS A 86 1.78 -3.53 -8.25
CA CYS A 86 2.97 -2.67 -8.29
C CYS A 86 3.91 -3.08 -9.43
N ALA A 87 4.07 -4.39 -9.68
CA ALA A 87 4.93 -4.93 -10.72
C ALA A 87 4.39 -4.61 -12.12
N ALA A 88 3.08 -4.68 -12.35
CA ALA A 88 2.46 -4.27 -13.61
C ALA A 88 2.69 -2.78 -13.88
N GLY A 89 2.54 -1.92 -12.87
CA GLY A 89 2.83 -0.48 -12.97
C GLY A 89 4.32 -0.15 -13.23
N LYS A 90 5.24 -1.03 -12.78
CA LYS A 90 6.70 -0.89 -12.98
C LYS A 90 7.21 -1.59 -14.25
N GLY A 91 6.37 -2.41 -14.91
CA GLY A 91 6.73 -3.18 -16.10
C GLY A 91 7.40 -4.53 -15.83
N THR A 92 7.61 -4.94 -14.56
CA THR A 92 8.20 -6.25 -14.22
C THR A 92 7.16 -7.38 -14.24
N PHE A 93 5.88 -7.11 -14.03
CA PHE A 93 4.79 -7.99 -14.42
C PHE A 93 4.29 -7.51 -15.78
N GLY A 94 4.99 -7.87 -16.84
CA GLY A 94 4.79 -7.30 -18.17
C GLY A 94 4.76 -8.34 -19.29
N THR A 95 4.44 -7.84 -20.49
CA THR A 95 4.37 -8.67 -21.72
C THR A 95 5.67 -9.43 -21.94
N GLU A 96 6.83 -8.78 -21.82
CA GLU A 96 8.13 -9.40 -22.09
C GLU A 96 8.43 -10.55 -21.14
N GLU A 97 8.21 -10.36 -19.82
CA GLU A 97 8.44 -11.40 -18.83
C GLU A 97 7.48 -12.60 -19.05
N LEU A 98 6.20 -12.33 -19.33
CA LEU A 98 5.22 -13.38 -19.59
C LEU A 98 5.60 -14.20 -20.84
N VAL A 99 5.95 -13.54 -21.93
CA VAL A 99 6.37 -14.20 -23.19
C VAL A 99 7.63 -15.04 -22.95
N SER A 100 8.63 -14.46 -22.30
CA SER A 100 9.89 -15.15 -21.96
C SER A 100 9.63 -16.36 -21.06
N LYS A 101 8.75 -16.24 -20.06
CA LYS A 101 8.46 -17.33 -19.13
C LYS A 101 7.67 -18.46 -19.79
N ILE A 102 6.67 -18.15 -20.61
CA ILE A 102 5.93 -19.16 -21.40
C ILE A 102 6.91 -19.99 -22.26
N GLY A 103 7.86 -19.32 -22.92
CA GLY A 103 8.87 -20.00 -23.75
C GLY A 103 9.85 -20.81 -22.93
N SER A 104 10.39 -20.23 -21.85
CA SER A 104 11.46 -20.89 -21.06
C SER A 104 10.98 -22.14 -20.31
N VAL A 105 9.70 -22.20 -19.90
CA VAL A 105 9.12 -23.39 -19.28
C VAL A 105 8.53 -24.38 -20.29
N GLY A 106 8.58 -24.09 -21.60
CA GLY A 106 7.99 -24.93 -22.62
C GLY A 106 6.50 -25.17 -22.46
N LEU A 107 5.74 -24.16 -22.03
CA LEU A 107 4.34 -24.30 -21.67
C LEU A 107 3.50 -24.91 -22.79
N ALA A 108 3.86 -24.67 -24.07
CA ALA A 108 3.18 -25.19 -25.23
C ALA A 108 3.29 -26.72 -25.37
N GLU A 109 4.26 -27.35 -24.72
CA GLU A 109 4.47 -28.81 -24.73
C GLU A 109 3.77 -29.47 -23.51
N ILE A 110 3.42 -28.69 -22.48
CA ILE A 110 2.82 -29.19 -21.27
C ILE A 110 1.30 -29.17 -21.32
N VAL A 111 0.70 -28.13 -21.93
CA VAL A 111 -0.76 -27.98 -22.01
C VAL A 111 -1.25 -28.04 -23.45
N ALA A 112 -2.37 -28.73 -23.67
CA ALA A 112 -2.98 -28.90 -25.00
C ALA A 112 -3.67 -27.62 -25.51
N HIS A 113 -4.20 -26.83 -24.57
CA HIS A 113 -4.83 -25.52 -24.86
C HIS A 113 -3.80 -24.39 -24.96
N ARG A 114 -4.27 -23.22 -25.44
CA ARG A 114 -3.44 -22.02 -25.60
C ARG A 114 -4.06 -20.84 -24.83
N LYS A 115 -4.31 -21.05 -23.52
CA LYS A 115 -4.88 -20.02 -22.62
C LYS A 115 -4.07 -19.92 -21.35
N VAL A 116 -3.88 -18.67 -20.86
CA VAL A 116 -3.35 -18.35 -19.55
C VAL A 116 -4.27 -17.34 -18.86
N ILE A 117 -4.48 -17.52 -17.55
CA ILE A 117 -5.37 -16.69 -16.75
C ILE A 117 -4.49 -15.78 -15.86
N LEU A 118 -4.60 -14.48 -16.07
CA LEU A 118 -3.90 -13.46 -15.29
C LEU A 118 -4.85 -12.78 -14.30
N PRO A 119 -4.38 -12.32 -13.15
CA PRO A 119 -5.19 -11.46 -12.29
C PRO A 119 -5.50 -10.14 -13.01
N GLN A 120 -6.71 -9.59 -12.81
CA GLN A 120 -7.13 -8.32 -13.41
C GLN A 120 -6.12 -7.18 -13.17
N LEU A 121 -5.44 -7.18 -12.01
CA LEU A 121 -4.40 -6.20 -11.66
C LEU A 121 -3.19 -6.22 -12.60
N GLY A 122 -2.96 -7.31 -13.33
CA GLY A 122 -1.89 -7.44 -14.32
C GLY A 122 -2.20 -6.76 -15.65
N ALA A 123 -3.46 -6.36 -15.90
CA ALA A 123 -3.90 -5.85 -17.21
C ALA A 123 -3.18 -4.56 -17.65
N SER A 124 -2.71 -3.75 -16.70
CA SER A 124 -1.95 -2.54 -17.02
C SER A 124 -0.51 -2.81 -17.51
N GLY A 125 0.03 -4.01 -17.25
CA GLY A 125 1.40 -4.39 -17.63
C GLY A 125 1.49 -5.35 -18.82
N VAL A 126 0.42 -6.08 -19.11
CA VAL A 126 0.43 -7.13 -20.13
C VAL A 126 -0.48 -6.79 -21.31
N ALA A 127 0.10 -6.71 -22.49
CA ALA A 127 -0.63 -6.53 -23.75
C ALA A 127 -1.05 -7.91 -24.30
N ALA A 128 -2.30 -8.33 -24.07
CA ALA A 128 -2.82 -9.66 -24.42
C ALA A 128 -2.63 -10.01 -25.90
N HIS A 129 -2.79 -9.05 -26.79
CA HIS A 129 -2.62 -9.26 -28.24
C HIS A 129 -1.17 -9.55 -28.63
N GLU A 130 -0.19 -8.91 -27.96
CA GLU A 130 1.24 -9.19 -28.19
C GLU A 130 1.65 -10.56 -27.66
N VAL A 131 1.15 -10.96 -26.46
CA VAL A 131 1.37 -12.31 -25.95
C VAL A 131 0.85 -13.35 -26.94
N LYS A 132 -0.39 -13.20 -27.44
CA LYS A 132 -0.98 -14.10 -28.42
C LYS A 132 -0.17 -14.18 -29.71
N LYS A 133 0.26 -13.04 -30.23
CA LYS A 133 1.06 -12.96 -31.46
C LYS A 133 2.39 -13.70 -31.35
N ARG A 134 3.06 -13.57 -30.16
CA ARG A 134 4.43 -14.07 -29.96
C ARG A 134 4.50 -15.50 -29.46
N THR A 135 3.50 -15.95 -28.71
CA THR A 135 3.51 -17.28 -28.06
C THR A 135 2.38 -18.20 -28.51
N GLY A 136 1.37 -17.69 -29.20
CA GLY A 136 0.12 -18.38 -29.49
C GLY A 136 -0.86 -18.45 -28.32
N PHE A 137 -0.47 -18.10 -27.11
CA PHE A 137 -1.33 -18.12 -25.92
C PHE A 137 -2.22 -16.90 -25.84
N SER A 138 -3.52 -17.10 -25.66
CA SER A 138 -4.48 -16.05 -25.34
C SER A 138 -4.46 -15.76 -23.85
N VAL A 139 -4.47 -14.47 -23.50
CA VAL A 139 -4.55 -13.99 -22.12
C VAL A 139 -6.00 -13.75 -21.78
N GLU A 140 -6.45 -14.35 -20.69
CA GLU A 140 -7.73 -14.08 -20.04
C GLU A 140 -7.48 -13.37 -18.71
N TYR A 141 -8.24 -12.31 -18.43
CA TYR A 141 -8.13 -11.59 -17.15
C TYR A 141 -9.22 -12.09 -16.20
N GLY A 142 -8.80 -12.75 -15.13
CA GLY A 142 -9.63 -13.22 -14.04
C GLY A 142 -9.94 -12.12 -13.03
N PRO A 143 -10.31 -12.51 -11.79
CA PRO A 143 -10.64 -11.58 -10.72
C PRO A 143 -9.47 -10.69 -10.27
N VAL A 144 -9.79 -9.57 -9.60
CA VAL A 144 -8.82 -8.76 -8.84
C VAL A 144 -8.30 -9.52 -7.63
N ARG A 145 -9.19 -10.22 -6.92
CA ARG A 145 -8.89 -10.96 -5.69
C ARG A 145 -8.83 -12.45 -5.94
N ALA A 146 -7.84 -13.10 -5.33
CA ALA A 146 -7.73 -14.56 -5.40
C ALA A 146 -8.93 -15.26 -4.74
N GLU A 147 -9.52 -14.69 -3.69
CA GLU A 147 -10.70 -15.22 -3.00
C GLU A 147 -11.94 -15.35 -3.90
N ASP A 148 -12.00 -14.60 -5.01
CA ASP A 148 -13.10 -14.67 -5.99
C ASP A 148 -12.86 -15.75 -7.06
N LEU A 149 -11.70 -16.45 -7.07
CA LEU A 149 -11.37 -17.46 -8.07
C LEU A 149 -12.29 -18.68 -8.07
N PRO A 150 -12.75 -19.25 -6.93
CA PRO A 150 -13.68 -20.37 -6.93
C PRO A 150 -14.99 -20.02 -7.65
N ASP A 151 -15.51 -18.82 -7.46
CA ASP A 151 -16.72 -18.36 -8.13
C ASP A 151 -16.48 -18.09 -9.63
N TYR A 152 -15.34 -17.48 -9.95
CA TYR A 152 -14.92 -17.29 -11.34
C TYR A 152 -14.80 -18.60 -12.10
N LEU A 153 -14.21 -19.64 -11.51
CA LEU A 153 -14.08 -20.96 -12.13
C LEU A 153 -15.41 -21.64 -12.36
N ARG A 154 -16.37 -21.47 -11.43
CA ARG A 154 -17.74 -22.01 -11.61
C ARG A 154 -18.51 -21.31 -12.72
N MET A 155 -18.36 -19.99 -12.84
CA MET A 155 -19.09 -19.18 -13.84
C MET A 155 -18.37 -19.07 -15.17
N HIS A 156 -17.08 -19.41 -15.24
CA HIS A 156 -16.19 -19.20 -16.37
C HIS A 156 -16.17 -17.74 -16.88
N GLN A 157 -16.53 -16.79 -16.02
CA GLN A 157 -16.58 -15.38 -16.33
C GLN A 157 -16.38 -14.52 -15.06
N ALA A 158 -15.50 -13.52 -15.14
CA ALA A 158 -15.38 -12.54 -14.07
C ALA A 158 -16.52 -11.51 -14.14
N THR A 159 -17.26 -11.35 -13.05
CA THR A 159 -18.30 -10.34 -12.93
C THR A 159 -17.67 -8.93 -12.84
N GLU A 160 -18.48 -7.90 -13.03
CA GLU A 160 -18.02 -6.51 -12.88
C GLU A 160 -17.48 -6.24 -11.45
N ALA A 161 -18.11 -6.81 -10.44
CA ALA A 161 -17.66 -6.70 -9.04
C ALA A 161 -16.27 -7.33 -8.81
N MET A 162 -15.99 -8.47 -9.43
CA MET A 162 -14.69 -9.16 -9.36
C MET A 162 -13.58 -8.40 -10.08
N ARG A 163 -13.91 -7.52 -11.03
CA ARG A 163 -12.97 -6.69 -11.79
C ARG A 163 -12.64 -5.37 -11.10
N ARG A 164 -13.36 -4.99 -10.04
CA ARG A 164 -13.17 -3.73 -9.31
C ARG A 164 -12.28 -3.93 -8.08
N VAL A 165 -11.37 -3.00 -7.88
CA VAL A 165 -10.60 -2.90 -6.62
C VAL A 165 -11.50 -2.27 -5.56
N ARG A 166 -11.72 -2.96 -4.46
CA ARG A 166 -12.62 -2.50 -3.37
C ARG A 166 -11.93 -1.52 -2.42
N PHE A 167 -10.70 -1.79 -2.03
CA PHE A 167 -9.90 -1.01 -1.08
C PHE A 167 -10.68 -0.67 0.21
N ASP A 168 -11.30 -1.69 0.78
CA ASP A 168 -12.09 -1.59 2.02
C ASP A 168 -11.21 -1.35 3.27
N LEU A 169 -11.83 -1.29 4.45
CA LEU A 169 -11.11 -1.04 5.69
C LEU A 169 -10.03 -2.09 5.97
N ARG A 170 -10.28 -3.36 5.65
CA ARG A 170 -9.32 -4.46 5.83
C ARG A 170 -8.08 -4.26 4.95
N ASP A 171 -8.28 -3.89 3.68
CA ASP A 171 -7.17 -3.62 2.76
C ASP A 171 -6.30 -2.46 3.25
N ARG A 172 -6.92 -1.41 3.78
CA ARG A 172 -6.21 -0.26 4.34
C ARG A 172 -5.50 -0.58 5.65
N ALA A 173 -6.15 -1.35 6.54
CA ALA A 173 -5.56 -1.77 7.80
C ALA A 173 -4.31 -2.65 7.61
N ILE A 174 -4.29 -3.49 6.58
CA ILE A 174 -3.14 -4.32 6.23
C ILE A 174 -1.90 -3.50 5.86
N LEU A 175 -2.06 -2.25 5.40
CA LEU A 175 -0.95 -1.36 5.06
C LEU A 175 -0.34 -0.66 6.27
N VAL A 176 -1.10 -0.49 7.37
CA VAL A 176 -0.65 0.24 8.56
C VAL A 176 0.63 -0.35 9.19
N PRO A 177 0.76 -1.67 9.40
CA PRO A 177 1.97 -2.22 10.02
C PRO A 177 3.27 -1.88 9.27
N VAL A 178 3.28 -1.97 7.94
CA VAL A 178 4.48 -1.64 7.15
C VAL A 178 4.78 -0.15 7.18
N GLU A 179 3.78 0.71 7.17
CA GLU A 179 3.96 2.16 7.27
C GLU A 179 4.48 2.55 8.67
N VAL A 180 3.94 1.95 9.73
CA VAL A 180 4.42 2.14 11.11
C VAL A 180 5.89 1.71 11.21
N THR A 181 6.23 0.49 10.80
CA THR A 181 7.60 -0.03 10.88
C THR A 181 8.58 0.84 10.11
N SER A 182 8.22 1.26 8.89
CA SER A 182 9.05 2.13 8.06
C SER A 182 9.26 3.52 8.67
N SER A 183 8.31 3.98 9.47
CA SER A 183 8.34 5.29 10.11
C SER A 183 9.01 5.31 11.49
N LEU A 184 9.26 4.14 12.12
CA LEU A 184 9.82 4.06 13.48
C LEU A 184 11.18 4.75 13.61
N ILE A 185 11.97 4.76 12.56
CA ILE A 185 13.26 5.46 12.52
C ILE A 185 13.14 6.97 12.82
N TRP A 186 11.98 7.56 12.58
CA TRP A 186 11.68 8.95 12.88
C TRP A 186 10.70 9.11 14.04
N ALA A 187 9.74 8.20 14.16
CA ALA A 187 8.68 8.22 15.17
C ALA A 187 9.17 8.00 16.60
N ILE A 188 10.35 7.42 16.79
CA ILE A 188 10.95 7.27 18.12
C ILE A 188 11.87 8.46 18.45
N PRO A 189 12.91 8.80 17.67
CA PRO A 189 13.86 9.84 18.07
C PRO A 189 13.26 11.25 18.06
N ILE A 190 12.39 11.58 17.10
CA ILE A 190 11.83 12.95 17.02
C ILE A 190 11.03 13.33 18.27
N PRO A 191 10.07 12.53 18.77
CA PRO A 191 9.36 12.87 20.02
C PRO A 191 10.29 12.98 21.24
N ILE A 192 11.33 12.14 21.31
CA ILE A 192 12.32 12.18 22.41
C ILE A 192 13.11 13.49 22.36
N ILE A 193 13.62 13.86 21.19
CA ILE A 193 14.36 15.12 21.00
C ILE A 193 13.45 16.31 21.34
N LEU A 194 12.23 16.32 20.84
CA LEU A 194 11.28 17.40 21.09
C LEU A 194 10.84 17.47 22.56
N PHE A 195 10.79 16.33 23.26
CA PHE A 195 10.57 16.31 24.69
C PHE A 195 11.69 17.04 25.46
N VAL A 196 12.94 16.77 25.10
CA VAL A 196 14.11 17.39 25.76
C VAL A 196 14.19 18.89 25.49
N VAL A 197 13.88 19.32 24.26
CA VAL A 197 14.02 20.72 23.83
C VAL A 197 12.80 21.57 24.17
N GLY A 198 11.58 21.01 23.97
CA GLY A 198 10.32 21.76 24.04
C GLY A 198 9.31 21.21 25.05
N GLY A 199 9.69 20.22 25.86
CA GLY A 199 8.85 19.62 26.89
C GLY A 199 7.77 18.67 26.33
N ILE A 200 6.86 18.28 27.22
CA ILE A 200 5.87 17.22 26.95
C ILE A 200 4.94 17.55 25.77
N TRP A 201 4.51 18.78 25.61
CA TRP A 201 3.57 19.17 24.55
C TRP A 201 4.19 19.09 23.16
N SER A 202 5.47 19.41 23.03
CA SER A 202 6.21 19.26 21.77
C SER A 202 6.35 17.78 21.38
N SER A 203 6.56 16.89 22.35
CA SER A 203 6.57 15.44 22.13
C SER A 203 5.19 14.89 21.73
N ILE A 204 4.13 15.32 22.44
CA ILE A 204 2.74 14.96 22.10
C ILE A 204 2.40 15.39 20.66
N LEU A 205 2.85 16.59 20.27
CA LEU A 205 2.63 17.10 18.91
C LEU A 205 3.24 16.18 17.85
N ALA A 206 4.49 15.75 18.04
CA ALA A 206 5.17 14.81 17.13
C ALA A 206 4.48 13.44 17.08
N LEU A 207 4.09 12.90 18.23
CA LEU A 207 3.33 11.64 18.29
C LEU A 207 1.96 11.77 17.60
N THR A 208 1.31 12.92 17.73
CA THR A 208 0.03 13.20 17.05
C THR A 208 0.19 13.23 15.54
N ILE A 209 1.25 13.86 15.01
CA ILE A 209 1.57 13.84 13.58
C ILE A 209 1.76 12.41 13.08
N PHE A 210 2.56 11.62 13.80
CA PHE A 210 2.79 10.23 13.46
C PHE A 210 1.48 9.41 13.46
N LEU A 211 0.73 9.49 14.55
CA LEU A 211 -0.53 8.74 14.67
C LEU A 211 -1.55 9.16 13.62
N ALA A 212 -1.74 10.45 13.40
CA ALA A 212 -2.70 10.96 12.43
C ALA A 212 -2.29 10.62 10.99
N GLY A 213 -1.01 10.82 10.62
CA GLY A 213 -0.55 10.63 9.25
C GLY A 213 -0.33 9.18 8.86
N VAL A 214 0.23 8.36 9.76
CA VAL A 214 0.65 6.99 9.43
C VAL A 214 -0.44 5.97 9.75
N VAL A 215 -1.22 6.17 10.83
CA VAL A 215 -2.22 5.20 11.29
C VAL A 215 -3.63 5.62 10.94
N LEU A 216 -4.07 6.81 11.38
CA LEU A 216 -5.47 7.23 11.22
C LEU A 216 -5.80 7.61 9.79
N PHE A 217 -4.89 8.25 9.06
CA PHE A 217 -5.15 8.67 7.69
C PHE A 217 -5.58 7.52 6.77
N PRO A 218 -4.83 6.40 6.62
CA PRO A 218 -5.26 5.29 5.79
C PRO A 218 -6.58 4.66 6.25
N LEU A 219 -6.80 4.55 7.56
CA LEU A 219 -8.04 3.97 8.09
C LEU A 219 -9.27 4.85 7.80
N LEU A 220 -9.13 6.17 7.97
CA LEU A 220 -10.20 7.15 7.82
C LEU A 220 -10.35 7.67 6.39
N LEU A 221 -9.50 7.25 5.45
CA LEU A 221 -9.41 7.78 4.08
C LEU A 221 -10.76 8.05 3.38
N PRO A 222 -11.77 7.15 3.38
CA PRO A 222 -13.06 7.41 2.72
C PRO A 222 -13.97 8.36 3.49
N LEU A 223 -13.72 8.57 4.78
CA LEU A 223 -14.54 9.45 5.64
C LEU A 223 -14.05 10.90 5.58
N LEU A 224 -12.80 11.11 5.16
CA LEU A 224 -12.22 12.43 5.06
C LEU A 224 -12.81 13.19 3.87
N PRO A 225 -13.25 14.45 4.06
CA PRO A 225 -13.77 15.29 3.00
C PRO A 225 -12.70 15.56 1.94
N THR A 226 -13.09 16.05 0.78
CA THR A 226 -12.22 16.37 -0.35
C THR A 226 -11.82 15.15 -1.19
N LYS A 227 -11.14 15.38 -2.30
CA LYS A 227 -10.73 14.31 -3.23
C LYS A 227 -9.23 14.02 -3.16
N GLU A 228 -8.44 15.05 -2.92
CA GLU A 228 -6.98 14.97 -2.89
C GLU A 228 -6.48 14.46 -1.54
N PHE A 229 -5.40 13.68 -1.56
CA PHE A 229 -4.82 13.08 -0.35
C PHE A 229 -4.21 14.13 0.58
N ALA A 230 -3.50 15.11 0.01
CA ALA A 230 -2.92 16.21 0.79
C ALA A 230 -3.99 16.99 1.55
N SER A 231 -5.08 17.40 0.87
CA SER A 231 -6.16 18.14 1.51
C SER A 231 -6.90 17.33 2.59
N LYS A 232 -7.07 16.02 2.36
CA LYS A 232 -7.58 15.08 3.39
C LYS A 232 -6.67 15.04 4.61
N GLY A 233 -5.35 14.95 4.37
CA GLY A 233 -4.34 14.94 5.44
C GLY A 233 -4.29 16.26 6.20
N ILE A 234 -4.35 17.41 5.51
CA ILE A 234 -4.45 18.74 6.11
C ILE A 234 -5.69 18.82 7.01
N PHE A 235 -6.85 18.39 6.52
CA PHE A 235 -8.09 18.38 7.30
C PHE A 235 -7.97 17.53 8.57
N LEU A 236 -7.46 16.30 8.45
CA LEU A 236 -7.21 15.44 9.61
C LEU A 236 -6.22 16.05 10.58
N GLY A 237 -5.15 16.67 10.06
CA GLY A 237 -4.14 17.36 10.85
C GLY A 237 -4.68 18.60 11.59
N ILE A 238 -5.62 19.35 11.00
CA ILE A 238 -6.30 20.45 11.69
C ILE A 238 -7.08 19.92 12.89
N ILE A 239 -7.87 18.87 12.71
CA ILE A 239 -8.62 18.26 13.82
C ILE A 239 -7.68 17.76 14.91
N ALA A 240 -6.64 17.01 14.53
CA ALA A 240 -5.66 16.48 15.47
C ALA A 240 -4.92 17.61 16.24
N GLY A 241 -4.54 18.68 15.55
CA GLY A 241 -3.91 19.85 16.15
C GLY A 241 -4.83 20.59 17.11
N LEU A 242 -6.12 20.72 16.78
CA LEU A 242 -7.13 21.30 17.67
C LEU A 242 -7.33 20.45 18.94
N ILE A 243 -7.33 19.13 18.81
CA ILE A 243 -7.44 18.23 19.98
C ILE A 243 -6.24 18.44 20.93
N VAL A 244 -5.03 18.51 20.40
CA VAL A 244 -3.84 18.78 21.23
C VAL A 244 -3.89 20.19 21.85
N GLY A 245 -4.28 21.20 21.05
CA GLY A 245 -4.41 22.57 21.52
C GLY A 245 -5.44 22.72 22.65
N THR A 246 -6.60 22.07 22.52
CA THR A 246 -7.63 22.07 23.58
C THR A 246 -7.17 21.30 24.82
N ALA A 247 -6.46 20.18 24.64
CA ALA A 247 -5.89 19.43 25.76
C ALA A 247 -4.84 20.25 26.54
N GLN A 248 -3.97 20.97 25.86
CA GLN A 248 -3.03 21.87 26.51
C GLN A 248 -3.76 23.01 27.22
N LEU A 249 -4.70 23.66 26.56
CA LEU A 249 -5.48 24.74 27.16
C LEU A 249 -6.18 24.29 28.43
N SER A 250 -6.76 23.08 28.47
CA SER A 250 -7.43 22.56 29.67
C SER A 250 -6.47 22.16 30.79
N SER A 251 -5.18 21.96 30.49
CA SER A 251 -4.14 21.65 31.50
C SER A 251 -3.47 22.88 32.06
N THR A 252 -3.73 24.07 31.52
CA THR A 252 -3.12 25.34 31.88
C THR A 252 -4.12 26.21 32.67
N ASN A 253 -3.66 26.96 33.63
CA ASN A 253 -4.49 27.93 34.39
C ASN A 253 -4.69 29.18 33.51
N TRP A 254 -5.64 29.14 32.58
CA TRP A 254 -5.84 30.18 31.55
C TRP A 254 -6.34 31.53 32.12
N SER A 255 -6.74 31.61 33.38
CA SER A 255 -6.94 32.88 34.04
C SER A 255 -5.64 33.67 34.26
N GLN A 256 -4.46 33.00 34.11
CA GLN A 256 -3.13 33.59 34.26
C GLN A 256 -2.30 33.58 32.97
N ASP A 257 -2.74 32.87 31.92
CA ASP A 257 -2.02 32.76 30.67
C ASP A 257 -2.89 33.25 29.50
N SER A 258 -2.76 34.53 29.16
CA SER A 258 -3.48 35.18 28.07
C SER A 258 -3.09 34.62 26.69
N MET A 259 -1.93 33.94 26.59
CA MET A 259 -1.41 33.36 25.36
C MET A 259 -1.86 31.92 25.10
N ALA A 260 -2.52 31.27 26.09
CA ALA A 260 -2.94 29.88 25.99
C ALA A 260 -3.84 29.64 24.79
N PHE A 261 -4.69 30.57 24.41
CA PHE A 261 -5.53 30.50 23.21
C PHE A 261 -4.73 30.49 21.90
N GLY A 262 -3.51 31.02 21.87
CA GLY A 262 -2.65 31.01 20.71
C GLY A 262 -2.30 29.58 20.24
N TYR A 263 -2.23 28.63 21.16
CA TYR A 263 -1.94 27.23 20.85
C TYR A 263 -3.06 26.55 20.06
N LEU A 264 -4.31 27.04 20.16
CA LEU A 264 -5.43 26.56 19.34
C LEU A 264 -5.21 26.85 17.84
N ILE A 265 -4.37 27.83 17.50
CA ILE A 265 -4.01 28.18 16.12
C ILE A 265 -2.67 27.56 15.73
N VAL A 266 -1.68 27.63 16.64
CA VAL A 266 -0.32 27.13 16.39
C VAL A 266 -0.32 25.64 16.08
N TYR A 267 -1.00 24.83 16.88
CA TYR A 267 -0.94 23.38 16.71
C TYR A 267 -1.58 22.87 15.42
N PRO A 268 -2.77 23.33 15.00
CA PRO A 268 -3.25 23.05 13.64
C PRO A 268 -2.26 23.47 12.55
N LEU A 269 -1.62 24.64 12.68
CA LEU A 269 -0.64 25.11 11.68
C LEU A 269 0.66 24.29 11.68
N LEU A 270 1.02 23.64 12.76
CA LEU A 270 2.19 22.76 12.84
C LEU A 270 1.87 21.31 12.48
N VAL A 271 0.72 20.77 12.88
CA VAL A 271 0.34 19.36 12.66
C VAL A 271 -0.14 19.12 11.24
N SER A 272 -1.05 19.98 10.72
CA SER A 272 -1.70 19.73 9.44
C SER A 272 -0.75 19.69 8.24
N PRO A 273 0.33 20.50 8.15
CA PRO A 273 1.31 20.39 7.08
C PRO A 273 1.99 19.03 7.01
N TRP A 274 2.40 18.51 8.17
CA TRP A 274 3.06 17.22 8.25
C TRP A 274 2.12 16.06 7.94
N VAL A 275 0.90 16.09 8.47
CA VAL A 275 -0.11 15.07 8.14
C VAL A 275 -0.46 15.13 6.65
N GLY A 276 -0.60 16.33 6.07
CA GLY A 276 -0.82 16.53 4.64
C GLY A 276 0.33 16.00 3.79
N PHE A 277 1.58 16.24 4.21
CA PHE A 277 2.77 15.73 3.53
C PHE A 277 2.87 14.19 3.60
N VAL A 278 2.68 13.61 4.78
CA VAL A 278 2.67 12.14 4.96
C VAL A 278 1.57 11.50 4.12
N SER A 279 0.40 12.13 4.04
CA SER A 279 -0.72 11.67 3.23
C SER A 279 -0.42 11.64 1.73
N LEU A 280 0.42 12.54 1.22
CA LEU A 280 0.91 12.50 -0.17
C LEU A 280 1.73 11.23 -0.45
N ASN A 281 2.54 10.78 0.50
CA ASN A 281 3.32 9.54 0.33
C ASN A 281 2.40 8.31 0.23
N PHE A 282 1.24 8.34 0.90
CA PHE A 282 0.26 7.26 0.82
C PHE A 282 -0.40 7.11 -0.55
N THR A 283 -0.30 8.10 -1.45
CA THR A 283 -0.80 8.00 -2.82
C THR A 283 -0.21 6.82 -3.58
N GLY A 284 1.05 6.46 -3.32
CA GLY A 284 1.73 5.30 -3.93
C GLY A 284 1.21 3.95 -3.46
N ALA A 285 0.58 3.87 -2.30
CA ALA A 285 0.00 2.66 -1.72
C ALA A 285 -1.49 2.50 -2.03
N SER A 286 -2.14 3.53 -2.61
CA SER A 286 -3.57 3.54 -2.89
C SER A 286 -3.87 3.22 -4.35
N THR A 287 -5.07 2.67 -4.57
CA THR A 287 -5.58 2.33 -5.91
C THR A 287 -6.33 3.48 -6.58
N TYR A 288 -6.47 4.62 -5.91
CA TYR A 288 -7.29 5.76 -6.37
C TYR A 288 -6.53 6.79 -7.19
N THR A 289 -5.21 6.67 -7.32
CA THR A 289 -4.37 7.69 -7.93
C THR A 289 -3.70 7.24 -9.21
N SER A 290 -3.44 8.19 -10.11
CA SER A 290 -2.58 8.02 -11.28
C SER A 290 -1.28 8.82 -11.09
N ARG A 291 -0.20 8.44 -11.81
CA ARG A 291 1.07 9.18 -11.75
C ARG A 291 0.90 10.68 -12.04
N THR A 292 0.07 11.02 -13.02
CA THR A 292 -0.24 12.41 -13.38
C THR A 292 -1.01 13.13 -12.28
N GLY A 293 -1.99 12.43 -11.64
CA GLY A 293 -2.74 12.97 -10.52
C GLY A 293 -1.85 13.27 -9.32
N VAL A 294 -1.00 12.32 -8.94
CA VAL A 294 -0.03 12.48 -7.83
C VAL A 294 0.89 13.69 -8.07
N ARG A 295 1.47 13.79 -9.28
CA ARG A 295 2.35 14.92 -9.64
C ARG A 295 1.63 16.26 -9.52
N LYS A 296 0.38 16.36 -10.04
CA LYS A 296 -0.43 17.58 -9.95
C LYS A 296 -0.72 17.96 -8.50
N GLU A 297 -1.01 16.97 -7.65
CA GLU A 297 -1.28 17.18 -6.24
C GLU A 297 -0.05 17.67 -5.48
N ILE A 298 1.12 17.08 -5.71
CA ILE A 298 2.39 17.52 -5.13
C ILE A 298 2.65 19.01 -5.46
N PHE A 299 2.62 19.39 -6.75
CA PHE A 299 2.89 20.79 -7.13
C PHE A 299 1.89 21.78 -6.57
N ARG A 300 0.64 21.37 -6.36
CA ARG A 300 -0.41 22.23 -5.79
C ARG A 300 -0.28 22.41 -4.29
N PHE A 301 -0.02 21.33 -3.55
CA PHE A 301 -0.13 21.32 -2.08
C PHE A 301 1.18 21.55 -1.35
N ILE A 302 2.34 21.24 -1.93
CA ILE A 302 3.64 21.49 -1.27
C ILE A 302 3.83 22.97 -0.90
N PRO A 303 3.55 23.97 -1.77
CA PRO A 303 3.66 25.37 -1.38
C PRO A 303 2.74 25.76 -0.21
N ILE A 304 1.50 25.22 -0.20
CA ILE A 304 0.51 25.46 0.86
C ILE A 304 1.03 24.87 2.18
N ILE A 305 1.49 23.61 2.17
CA ILE A 305 2.06 22.90 3.31
C ILE A 305 3.25 23.68 3.91
N VAL A 306 4.17 24.15 3.06
CA VAL A 306 5.34 24.94 3.48
C VAL A 306 4.90 26.26 4.10
N LEU A 307 3.99 27.00 3.46
CA LEU A 307 3.48 28.26 3.99
C LEU A 307 2.81 28.09 5.35
N MET A 308 1.95 27.08 5.50
CA MET A 308 1.29 26.78 6.78
C MET A 308 2.31 26.46 7.88
N PHE A 309 3.32 25.66 7.57
CA PHE A 309 4.36 25.28 8.53
C PHE A 309 5.20 26.49 8.96
N ILE A 310 5.63 27.33 8.04
CA ILE A 310 6.38 28.56 8.32
C ILE A 310 5.52 29.52 9.19
N SER A 311 4.24 29.68 8.86
CA SER A 311 3.32 30.50 9.64
C SER A 311 3.13 29.97 11.05
N GLY A 312 3.04 28.65 11.21
CA GLY A 312 2.96 28.01 12.52
C GLY A 312 4.22 28.23 13.37
N LEU A 313 5.42 28.10 12.77
CA LEU A 313 6.69 28.37 13.45
C LEU A 313 6.82 29.85 13.84
N ALA A 314 6.46 30.76 12.94
CA ALA A 314 6.50 32.21 13.23
C ALA A 314 5.59 32.56 14.41
N LEU A 315 4.35 32.04 14.40
CA LEU A 315 3.41 32.28 15.49
C LEU A 315 3.87 31.62 16.79
N LEU A 316 4.41 30.42 16.77
CA LEU A 316 5.01 29.78 17.95
C LEU A 316 6.13 30.59 18.52
N THR A 317 7.01 31.17 17.69
CA THR A 317 8.12 32.01 18.12
C THR A 317 7.58 33.29 18.80
N VAL A 318 6.57 33.93 18.19
CA VAL A 318 5.94 35.15 18.78
C VAL A 318 5.35 34.85 20.15
N LEU A 319 4.58 33.75 20.29
CA LEU A 319 4.00 33.35 21.57
C LEU A 319 5.07 33.02 22.61
N SER A 320 6.14 32.32 22.21
CA SER A 320 7.23 31.98 23.11
C SER A 320 7.98 33.22 23.62
N VAL A 321 8.24 34.21 22.76
CA VAL A 321 8.87 35.47 23.12
C VAL A 321 7.95 36.31 24.01
N ALA A 322 6.66 36.45 23.68
CA ALA A 322 5.68 37.18 24.46
C ALA A 322 5.56 36.59 25.86
N ASN A 323 5.46 35.26 25.98
CA ASN A 323 5.44 34.58 27.27
C ASN A 323 6.73 34.83 28.10
N ALA A 324 7.90 34.79 27.44
CA ALA A 324 9.18 35.08 28.10
C ALA A 324 9.30 36.55 28.57
N MET A 325 8.59 37.50 27.94
CA MET A 325 8.51 38.93 28.31
C MET A 325 7.44 39.21 29.36
N GLY A 326 6.66 38.20 29.76
CA GLY A 326 5.59 38.34 30.78
C GLY A 326 4.31 39.02 30.27
N TRP A 327 4.04 38.91 28.97
CA TRP A 327 2.86 39.48 28.29
C TRP A 327 1.68 38.50 28.33
#